data_e9e169fa29a336b98e0e0f8ae5c44dbf
#
_entry.id   e9e169fa29a336b98e0e0f8ae5c44dbf
#
_cell.length_a   1.000
_cell.length_b   1.000
_cell.length_c   1.000
_cell.angle_alpha   90.00
_cell.angle_beta   90.00
_cell.angle_gamma   90.00
#
_symmetry.space_group_name_H-M   'P 1'
#
loop_
_entity.id
_entity.type
_entity.pdbx_description
1 polymer ?
#
loop_
_entity_poly.entity_id
_entity_poly.type
_entity_poly.pdbx_seq_one_letter_code
_entity_poly.pdbx_strand_id
1 'polypeptide(L)'
;MTIPMICIAILGALCFVLGLNVSAARTKAKLGSGCPSDPKDPLHKAIRAHANTAEYAPVLMILIYIASQAQMASWVLWTMVVATACRLLFVAGILLPRSMSRPNPMRFIGALGTYITGVMLAVAVFIQGLG
;
A
#
# COMPACT_ATOMS: atom_id res chain seq x y z
N MET A 1 -16.22 -15.58 -4.33
CA MET A 1 -15.14 -14.59 -4.53
C MET A 1 -13.94 -15.02 -3.70
N THR A 2 -12.78 -15.10 -4.28
CA THR A 2 -11.58 -15.59 -3.59
C THR A 2 -10.91 -14.47 -2.78
N ILE A 3 -10.27 -14.79 -1.67
CA ILE A 3 -9.54 -13.84 -0.82
C ILE A 3 -8.48 -13.05 -1.63
N PRO A 4 -7.68 -13.68 -2.52
CA PRO A 4 -6.73 -12.95 -3.36
C PRO A 4 -7.37 -11.81 -4.16
N MET A 5 -8.54 -12.05 -4.76
CA MET A 5 -9.25 -11.01 -5.53
C MET A 5 -9.74 -9.85 -4.67
N ILE A 6 -10.14 -10.14 -3.42
CA ILE A 6 -10.49 -9.09 -2.45
C ILE A 6 -9.26 -8.24 -2.14
N CYS A 7 -8.10 -8.85 -1.86
CA CYS A 7 -6.86 -8.14 -1.60
C CYS A 7 -6.47 -7.23 -2.78
N ILE A 8 -6.54 -7.74 -4.02
CA ILE A 8 -6.27 -6.97 -5.24
C ILE A 8 -7.24 -5.79 -5.36
N ALA A 9 -8.54 -6.02 -5.16
CA ALA A 9 -9.55 -4.97 -5.24
C ALA A 9 -9.32 -3.86 -4.21
N ILE A 10 -8.98 -4.22 -2.96
CA ILE A 10 -8.66 -3.27 -1.88
C ILE A 10 -7.42 -2.44 -2.25
N LEU A 11 -6.33 -3.08 -2.70
CA LEU A 11 -5.10 -2.39 -3.07
C LEU A 11 -5.31 -1.46 -4.27
N GLY A 12 -6.05 -1.91 -5.29
CA GLY A 12 -6.40 -1.08 -6.43
C GLY A 12 -7.27 0.11 -6.06
N ALA A 13 -8.33 -0.11 -5.28
CA ALA A 13 -9.19 0.97 -4.80
C ALA A 13 -8.39 1.97 -3.95
N LEU A 14 -7.46 1.50 -3.11
CA LEU A 14 -6.61 2.36 -2.28
C LEU A 14 -5.78 3.33 -3.13
N CYS A 15 -5.20 2.87 -4.24
CA CYS A 15 -4.45 3.73 -5.17
C CYS A 15 -5.32 4.88 -5.70
N PHE A 16 -6.52 4.58 -6.19
CA PHE A 16 -7.39 5.60 -6.79
C PHE A 16 -8.00 6.54 -5.75
N VAL A 17 -8.41 6.01 -4.59
CA VAL A 17 -8.94 6.83 -3.49
C VAL A 17 -7.88 7.82 -2.98
N LEU A 18 -6.62 7.38 -2.85
CA LEU A 18 -5.52 8.28 -2.49
C LEU A 18 -5.22 9.31 -3.58
N GLY A 19 -5.32 8.95 -4.84
CA GLY A 19 -5.22 9.90 -5.96
C GLY A 19 -6.29 10.98 -5.91
N LEU A 20 -7.55 10.60 -5.64
CA LEU A 20 -8.65 11.54 -5.43
C LEU A 20 -8.39 12.44 -4.21
N ASN A 21 -7.85 11.89 -3.12
CA ASN A 21 -7.48 12.67 -1.94
C ASN A 21 -6.40 13.74 -2.26
N VAL A 22 -5.40 13.39 -3.07
CA VAL A 22 -4.40 14.35 -3.55
C VAL A 22 -5.06 15.46 -4.37
N SER A 23 -5.94 15.11 -5.29
CA SER A 23 -6.65 16.09 -6.12
C SER A 23 -7.50 17.05 -5.27
N ALA A 24 -8.24 16.52 -4.30
CA ALA A 24 -9.02 17.33 -3.37
C ALA A 24 -8.14 18.26 -2.50
N ALA A 25 -7.01 17.76 -2.01
CA ALA A 25 -6.06 18.54 -1.22
C ALA A 25 -5.42 19.66 -2.06
N ARG A 26 -5.08 19.41 -3.35
CA ARG A 26 -4.58 20.41 -4.27
C ARG A 26 -5.58 21.52 -4.52
N THR A 27 -6.84 21.18 -4.74
CA THR A 27 -7.91 22.17 -4.93
C THR A 27 -8.05 23.07 -3.72
N LYS A 28 -8.01 22.52 -2.49
CA LYS A 28 -8.06 23.28 -1.24
C LYS A 28 -6.84 24.19 -1.05
N ALA A 29 -5.65 23.70 -1.40
CA ALA A 29 -4.40 24.45 -1.32
C ALA A 29 -4.22 25.44 -2.46
N LYS A 30 -5.04 25.42 -3.51
CA LYS A 30 -4.91 26.19 -4.75
C LYS A 30 -3.55 26.00 -5.43
N LEU A 31 -3.00 24.78 -5.37
CA LEU A 31 -1.70 24.39 -5.94
C LEU A 31 -1.89 23.35 -7.03
N GLY A 32 -1.66 23.73 -8.29
CA GLY A 32 -1.75 22.82 -9.44
C GLY A 32 -0.64 21.79 -9.51
N SER A 33 0.53 22.05 -8.94
CA SER A 33 1.71 21.19 -8.99
C SER A 33 2.59 21.35 -7.75
N GLY A 34 3.64 20.51 -7.64
CA GLY A 34 4.57 20.54 -6.53
C GLY A 34 4.08 19.80 -5.29
N CYS A 35 4.92 19.81 -4.26
CA CYS A 35 4.66 19.22 -2.96
C CYS A 35 5.15 20.18 -1.88
N PRO A 36 4.28 20.62 -0.95
CA PRO A 36 4.72 21.40 0.21
C PRO A 36 5.76 20.65 1.02
N SER A 37 6.71 21.36 1.60
CA SER A 37 7.77 20.76 2.44
C SER A 37 7.35 20.54 3.89
N ASP A 38 6.29 21.20 4.37
CA ASP A 38 5.82 21.08 5.76
C ASP A 38 5.20 19.68 6.00
N PRO A 39 5.76 18.88 6.93
CA PRO A 39 5.22 17.55 7.25
C PRO A 39 3.86 17.57 7.97
N LYS A 40 3.34 18.76 8.33
CA LYS A 40 1.98 18.93 8.85
C LYS A 40 0.96 19.24 7.76
N ASP A 41 1.42 19.67 6.59
CA ASP A 41 0.54 20.05 5.49
C ASP A 41 -0.29 18.87 4.99
N PRO A 42 -1.63 19.01 4.88
CA PRO A 42 -2.51 17.95 4.40
C PRO A 42 -2.16 17.50 2.97
N LEU A 43 -1.76 18.41 2.08
CA LEU A 43 -1.37 18.08 0.72
C LEU A 43 -0.06 17.28 0.71
N HIS A 44 0.93 17.66 1.53
CA HIS A 44 2.16 16.90 1.69
C HIS A 44 1.86 15.45 2.08
N LYS A 45 1.03 15.25 3.13
CA LYS A 45 0.66 13.91 3.59
C LYS A 45 -0.10 13.11 2.53
N ALA A 46 -1.05 13.74 1.85
CA ALA A 46 -1.81 13.09 0.78
C ALA A 46 -0.89 12.63 -0.36
N ILE A 47 0.04 13.46 -0.80
CA ILE A 47 1.02 13.13 -1.85
C ILE A 47 1.91 11.97 -1.40
N ARG A 48 2.43 11.99 -0.15
CA ARG A 48 3.30 10.92 0.35
C ARG A 48 2.57 9.58 0.49
N ALA A 49 1.31 9.60 0.96
CA ALA A 49 0.49 8.40 1.06
C ALA A 49 0.19 7.79 -0.32
N HIS A 50 -0.19 8.63 -1.29
CA HIS A 50 -0.47 8.20 -2.65
C HIS A 50 0.79 7.68 -3.36
N ALA A 51 1.88 8.45 -3.35
CA ALA A 51 3.12 8.08 -4.04
C ALA A 51 3.67 6.73 -3.54
N ASN A 52 3.79 6.56 -2.23
CA ASN A 52 4.27 5.29 -1.67
C ASN A 52 3.32 4.12 -1.97
N THR A 53 2.00 4.36 -1.99
CA THR A 53 1.05 3.31 -2.35
C THR A 53 1.15 2.94 -3.82
N ALA A 54 1.31 3.92 -4.72
CA ALA A 54 1.49 3.69 -6.15
C ALA A 54 2.79 2.94 -6.48
N GLU A 55 3.82 3.05 -5.64
CA GLU A 55 5.08 2.30 -5.79
C GLU A 55 4.91 0.82 -5.44
N TYR A 56 4.19 0.48 -4.38
CA TYR A 56 4.15 -0.88 -3.84
C TYR A 56 2.88 -1.66 -4.18
N ALA A 57 1.71 -1.02 -4.19
CA ALA A 57 0.45 -1.73 -4.38
C ALA A 57 0.33 -2.43 -5.74
N PRO A 58 0.73 -1.85 -6.88
CA PRO A 58 0.69 -2.56 -8.17
C PRO A 58 1.55 -3.81 -8.19
N VAL A 59 2.76 -3.75 -7.59
CA VAL A 59 3.64 -4.91 -7.50
C VAL A 59 3.02 -6.01 -6.64
N LEU A 60 2.46 -5.66 -5.49
CA LEU A 60 1.74 -6.60 -4.63
C LEU A 60 0.55 -7.23 -5.35
N MET A 61 -0.23 -6.43 -6.09
CA MET A 61 -1.39 -6.94 -6.85
C MET A 61 -0.98 -7.98 -7.90
N ILE A 62 0.13 -7.73 -8.61
CA ILE A 62 0.67 -8.67 -9.60
C ILE A 62 1.15 -9.95 -8.91
N LEU A 63 1.93 -9.84 -7.83
CA LEU A 63 2.41 -11.01 -7.08
C LEU A 63 1.26 -11.83 -6.51
N ILE A 64 0.24 -11.18 -5.93
CA ILE A 64 -0.97 -11.83 -5.41
C ILE A 64 -1.70 -12.55 -6.54
N TYR A 65 -1.87 -11.89 -7.70
CA TYR A 65 -2.55 -12.49 -8.84
C TYR A 65 -1.82 -13.74 -9.33
N ILE A 66 -0.52 -13.66 -9.59
CA ILE A 66 0.28 -14.80 -10.07
C ILE A 66 0.25 -15.94 -9.06
N ALA A 67 0.52 -15.66 -7.78
CA ALA A 67 0.52 -16.68 -6.73
C ALA A 67 -0.86 -17.34 -6.55
N SER A 68 -1.95 -16.69 -6.93
CA SER A 68 -3.31 -17.22 -6.85
C SER A 68 -3.70 -18.17 -7.98
N GLN A 69 -2.87 -18.31 -9.04
CA GLN A 69 -3.19 -19.13 -10.22
C GLN A 69 -2.91 -20.62 -10.02
N ALA A 70 -2.19 -21.00 -8.96
CA ALA A 70 -1.90 -22.39 -8.63
C ALA A 70 -2.47 -22.77 -7.25
N GLN A 71 -2.29 -24.04 -6.85
CA GLN A 71 -2.63 -24.46 -5.49
C GLN A 71 -1.74 -23.73 -4.48
N MET A 72 -2.37 -22.91 -3.64
CA MET A 72 -1.66 -22.11 -2.64
C MET A 72 -1.57 -22.85 -1.32
N ALA A 73 -0.37 -22.85 -0.74
CA ALA A 73 -0.22 -23.18 0.67
C ALA A 73 -0.88 -22.11 1.55
N SER A 74 -1.39 -22.49 2.71
CA SER A 74 -2.11 -21.59 3.63
C SER A 74 -1.28 -20.35 4.01
N TRP A 75 0.06 -20.48 4.15
CA TRP A 75 0.92 -19.36 4.48
C TRP A 75 0.94 -18.28 3.39
N VAL A 76 0.83 -18.66 2.09
CA VAL A 76 0.77 -17.70 0.98
C VAL A 76 -0.51 -16.87 1.06
N LEU A 77 -1.64 -17.53 1.34
CA LEU A 77 -2.92 -16.84 1.51
C LEU A 77 -2.88 -15.81 2.66
N TRP A 78 -2.35 -16.20 3.81
CA TRP A 78 -2.19 -15.30 4.95
C TRP A 78 -1.23 -14.16 4.65
N THR A 79 -0.16 -14.41 3.89
CA THR A 79 0.77 -13.37 3.47
C THR A 79 0.08 -12.30 2.62
N MET A 80 -0.84 -12.67 1.71
CA MET A 80 -1.63 -11.71 0.91
C MET A 80 -2.50 -10.83 1.80
N VAL A 81 -3.19 -11.41 2.78
CA VAL A 81 -4.04 -10.68 3.73
C VAL A 81 -3.20 -9.71 4.57
N VAL A 82 -2.09 -10.18 5.13
CA VAL A 82 -1.19 -9.36 5.95
C VAL A 82 -0.55 -8.23 5.12
N ALA A 83 -0.13 -8.51 3.89
CA ALA A 83 0.40 -7.48 2.97
C ALA A 83 -0.61 -6.35 2.75
N THR A 84 -1.87 -6.71 2.48
CA THR A 84 -2.96 -5.75 2.28
C THR A 84 -3.24 -4.94 3.55
N ALA A 85 -3.31 -5.61 4.71
CA ALA A 85 -3.49 -4.94 6.00
C ALA A 85 -2.33 -3.98 6.33
N CYS A 86 -1.08 -4.37 6.06
CA CYS A 86 0.10 -3.52 6.26
C CYS A 86 0.05 -2.27 5.37
N ARG A 87 -0.44 -2.37 4.13
CA ARG A 87 -0.62 -1.19 3.26
C ARG A 87 -1.65 -0.22 3.82
N LEU A 88 -2.80 -0.72 4.29
CA LEU A 88 -3.81 0.11 4.94
C LEU A 88 -3.27 0.76 6.21
N LEU A 89 -2.55 -0.01 7.04
CA LEU A 89 -1.93 0.49 8.27
C LEU A 89 -0.89 1.60 7.98
N PHE A 90 -0.07 1.43 6.95
CA PHE A 90 0.91 2.42 6.53
C PHE A 90 0.24 3.73 6.13
N VAL A 91 -0.80 3.67 5.30
CA VAL A 91 -1.57 4.85 4.86
C VAL A 91 -2.21 5.55 6.06
N ALA A 92 -2.82 4.79 6.97
CA ALA A 92 -3.37 5.33 8.22
C ALA A 92 -2.28 6.04 9.05
N GLY A 93 -1.08 5.44 9.14
CA GLY A 93 0.07 6.02 9.83
C GLY A 93 0.64 7.30 9.21
N ILE A 94 0.28 7.61 7.95
CA ILE A 94 0.59 8.90 7.30
C ILE A 94 -0.54 9.91 7.50
N LEU A 95 -1.78 9.51 7.26
CA LEU A 95 -2.91 10.44 7.18
C LEU A 95 -3.46 10.85 8.53
N LEU A 96 -3.53 9.94 9.51
CA LEU A 96 -4.15 10.21 10.82
C LEU A 96 -3.32 11.12 11.74
N PRO A 97 -1.99 10.97 11.87
CA PRO A 97 -1.20 11.83 12.75
C PRO A 97 -1.21 13.28 12.27
N ARG A 98 -1.10 14.22 13.22
CA ARG A 98 -1.03 15.66 12.90
C ARG A 98 0.18 16.03 12.06
N SER A 99 1.31 15.33 12.24
CA SER A 99 2.56 15.59 11.53
C SER A 99 3.30 14.29 11.20
N MET A 100 3.98 14.28 10.06
CA MET A 100 4.86 13.18 9.65
C MET A 100 6.27 13.28 10.24
N SER A 101 6.63 14.38 10.91
CA SER A 101 7.97 14.61 11.46
C SER A 101 8.35 13.68 12.61
N ARG A 102 7.36 13.14 13.32
CA ARG A 102 7.60 12.21 14.43
C ARG A 102 7.54 10.75 13.97
N PRO A 103 8.33 9.85 14.59
CA PRO A 103 8.18 8.42 14.41
C PRO A 103 6.74 7.98 14.72
N ASN A 104 6.19 7.09 13.87
CA ASN A 104 4.84 6.57 14.06
C ASN A 104 4.86 5.05 13.92
N PRO A 105 4.42 4.30 14.96
CA PRO A 105 4.43 2.84 14.94
C PRO A 105 3.62 2.25 13.78
N MET A 106 2.46 2.82 13.46
CA MET A 106 1.61 2.33 12.37
C MET A 106 2.33 2.44 11.01
N ARG A 107 3.01 3.58 10.79
CA ARG A 107 3.79 3.79 9.57
C ARG A 107 4.98 2.85 9.49
N PHE A 108 5.70 2.66 10.61
CA PHE A 108 6.85 1.76 10.67
C PHE A 108 6.43 0.29 10.44
N ILE A 109 5.45 -0.20 11.20
CA ILE A 109 4.96 -1.59 11.09
C ILE A 109 4.35 -1.83 9.70
N GLY A 110 3.57 -0.88 9.20
CA GLY A 110 2.97 -0.97 7.87
C GLY A 110 4.02 -1.04 6.75
N ALA A 111 5.09 -0.24 6.83
CA ALA A 111 6.19 -0.28 5.87
C ALA A 111 6.98 -1.59 5.96
N LEU A 112 7.45 -1.95 7.16
CA LEU A 112 8.23 -3.17 7.39
C LEU A 112 7.43 -4.42 6.99
N GLY A 113 6.16 -4.50 7.41
CA GLY A 113 5.28 -5.59 7.04
C GLY A 113 5.06 -5.69 5.52
N THR A 114 4.93 -4.55 4.83
CA THR A 114 4.85 -4.53 3.35
C THR A 114 6.11 -5.12 2.71
N TYR A 115 7.31 -4.77 3.20
CA TYR A 115 8.56 -5.27 2.65
C TYR A 115 8.71 -6.78 2.88
N ILE A 116 8.48 -7.24 4.10
CA ILE A 116 8.58 -8.66 4.45
C ILE A 116 7.59 -9.48 3.62
N THR A 117 6.31 -9.09 3.62
CA THR A 117 5.27 -9.83 2.90
C THR A 117 5.45 -9.76 1.38
N GLY A 118 5.95 -8.64 0.85
CA GLY A 118 6.29 -8.50 -0.55
C GLY A 118 7.38 -9.48 -0.98
N VAL A 119 8.45 -9.60 -0.19
CA VAL A 119 9.51 -10.60 -0.44
C VAL A 119 8.97 -12.02 -0.32
N MET A 120 8.14 -12.31 0.69
CA MET A 120 7.53 -13.64 0.85
C MET A 120 6.67 -14.01 -0.37
N LEU A 121 5.87 -13.08 -0.90
CA LEU A 121 5.07 -13.30 -2.11
C LEU A 121 5.95 -13.50 -3.35
N ALA A 122 7.03 -12.75 -3.49
CA ALA A 122 7.99 -12.94 -4.57
C ALA A 122 8.65 -14.33 -4.52
N VAL A 123 9.02 -14.81 -3.33
CA VAL A 123 9.53 -16.17 -3.11
C VAL A 123 8.47 -17.21 -3.45
N ALA A 124 7.21 -17.01 -3.06
CA ALA A 124 6.11 -17.92 -3.40
C ALA A 124 5.93 -18.06 -4.91
N VAL A 125 5.95 -16.93 -5.64
CA VAL A 125 5.88 -16.92 -7.11
C VAL A 125 7.10 -17.61 -7.74
N PHE A 126 8.30 -17.38 -7.19
CA PHE A 126 9.51 -18.03 -7.66
C PHE A 126 9.44 -19.57 -7.52
N ILE A 127 9.03 -20.05 -6.33
CA ILE A 127 8.87 -21.50 -6.08
C ILE A 127 7.83 -22.10 -7.03
N GLN A 128 6.72 -21.41 -7.25
CA GLN A 128 5.66 -21.83 -8.18
C GLN A 128 6.18 -21.94 -9.61
N GLY A 129 7.12 -21.10 -10.03
CA GLY A 129 7.73 -21.14 -11.36
C GLY A 129 8.77 -22.24 -11.56
N LEU A 130 9.21 -22.92 -10.49
CA LEU A 130 10.17 -24.03 -10.55
C LEU A 130 9.49 -25.42 -10.70
N GLY A 131 8.21 -25.53 -10.45
CA GLY A 131 7.44 -26.79 -10.49
C GLY A 131 6.33 -26.81 -11.46
#